data_0d441e71c6f8f8c2740ef1074d79667a
#
_entry.id   0d441e71c6f8f8c2740ef1074d79667a
#
_cell.length_a   1.000
_cell.length_b   1.000
_cell.length_c   1.000
_cell.angle_alpha   90.00
_cell.angle_beta   90.00
_cell.angle_gamma   90.00
#
_symmetry.space_group_name_H-M   'P 1'
#
loop_
_entity.id
_entity.type
_entity.pdbx_description
1 polymer ?
#
loop_
_entity_poly.entity_id
_entity_poly.type
_entity_poly.pdbx_seq_one_letter_code
_entity_poly.pdbx_strand_id
1 'polypeptide(L)'
;MIAVFGRSPLGFWSLRLESPPVLPKLGFWDSGSDKRTGLSVGVVTPVRSKGFWSVVAMERLQMACVNEKVYNVGDLGKDGSDLVEKSTNGHVTVSGRTVSQLATIGNSTNIMWHGCPVDKVERQKLLKQKGCVIWITGLSGSGKSSVACALSQSLYSRGKLSYILDGDNVRHGLNRDLSFKAEDRAENIRRVGEVAKLFADAGLICIASLISPYRRDRDACRALVPEGSFIEVFMDVPLQVCEARDPKGLYKLARAGKIQGFTGIHDPYEPPLNCEV
;
A
#
# COMPACT_ATOMS: atom_id res chain seq x y z
N MET A 1 -7.44 4.25 27.86
CA MET A 1 -8.58 3.41 28.22
C MET A 1 -8.62 2.23 27.26
N ILE A 2 -8.57 1.02 27.77
CA ILE A 2 -8.65 -0.21 26.97
C ILE A 2 -10.06 -0.75 27.12
N ALA A 3 -10.74 -1.02 26.01
CA ALA A 3 -12.07 -1.62 26.02
C ALA A 3 -11.91 -3.15 26.11
N VAL A 4 -12.44 -3.76 27.18
CA VAL A 4 -12.44 -5.22 27.37
C VAL A 4 -13.88 -5.71 27.26
N PHE A 5 -14.11 -6.69 26.37
CA PHE A 5 -15.39 -7.35 26.23
C PHE A 5 -15.45 -8.56 27.17
N GLY A 6 -16.37 -8.55 28.11
CA GLY A 6 -16.63 -9.65 29.02
C GLY A 6 -18.04 -10.19 28.88
N ARG A 7 -18.21 -11.53 29.02
CA ARG A 7 -19.51 -12.20 29.04
C ARG A 7 -20.03 -12.24 30.47
N SER A 8 -21.20 -11.67 30.71
CA SER A 8 -21.85 -11.77 32.03
C SER A 8 -22.43 -13.19 32.26
N PRO A 9 -22.63 -13.61 33.48
CA PRO A 9 -23.27 -14.91 33.82
C PRO A 9 -24.68 -15.06 33.22
N LEU A 10 -25.31 -13.96 32.80
CA LEU A 10 -26.65 -13.94 32.22
C LEU A 10 -26.63 -13.87 30.68
N GLY A 11 -25.48 -14.09 30.03
CA GLY A 11 -25.38 -14.22 28.57
C GLY A 11 -25.30 -12.93 27.78
N PHE A 12 -25.29 -11.78 28.42
CA PHE A 12 -25.16 -10.48 27.74
C PHE A 12 -23.69 -10.02 27.65
N TRP A 13 -23.31 -9.39 26.53
CA TRP A 13 -22.02 -8.76 26.37
C TRP A 13 -22.04 -7.36 26.97
N SER A 14 -21.15 -7.05 27.90
CA SER A 14 -20.97 -5.71 28.44
C SER A 14 -19.58 -5.17 28.11
N LEU A 15 -19.53 -3.89 27.76
CA LEU A 15 -18.30 -3.15 27.51
C LEU A 15 -17.87 -2.50 28.83
N ARG A 16 -16.72 -2.90 29.36
CA ARG A 16 -16.08 -2.20 30.48
C ARG A 16 -14.89 -1.40 29.97
N LEU A 17 -14.83 -0.15 30.37
CA LEU A 17 -13.67 0.71 30.13
C LEU A 17 -12.76 0.59 31.35
N GLU A 18 -11.60 -0.04 31.18
CA GLU A 18 -10.59 -0.15 32.23
C GLU A 18 -9.41 0.77 31.94
N SER A 19 -8.86 1.36 33.01
CA SER A 19 -7.61 2.13 32.90
C SER A 19 -6.45 1.19 32.54
N PRO A 20 -5.53 1.60 31.65
CA PRO A 20 -4.40 0.76 31.30
C PRO A 20 -3.55 0.44 32.55
N PRO A 21 -3.02 -0.78 32.68
CA PRO A 21 -2.12 -1.13 33.77
C PRO A 21 -0.87 -0.25 33.70
N VAL A 22 -0.45 0.26 34.84
CA VAL A 22 0.79 1.00 34.99
C VAL A 22 1.94 0.04 34.73
N LEU A 23 2.66 0.23 33.63
CA LEU A 23 3.87 -0.55 33.33
C LEU A 23 4.92 -0.26 34.41
N PRO A 24 5.57 -1.31 34.96
CA PRO A 24 6.69 -1.10 35.88
C PRO A 24 7.83 -0.39 35.16
N LYS A 25 8.38 0.64 35.81
CA LYS A 25 9.58 1.35 35.35
C LYS A 25 10.71 0.34 35.22
N LEU A 26 11.20 0.12 34.00
CA LEU A 26 12.44 -0.60 33.77
C LEU A 26 13.56 0.13 34.53
N GLY A 27 14.13 -0.54 35.52
CA GLY A 27 15.24 -0.05 36.30
C GLY A 27 16.46 0.18 35.41
N PHE A 28 17.09 1.34 35.62
CA PHE A 28 18.41 1.65 35.09
C PHE A 28 19.42 0.66 35.68
N TRP A 29 20.13 -0.03 34.81
CA TRP A 29 21.32 -0.80 35.22
C TRP A 29 22.46 0.17 35.40
N ASP A 30 22.92 0.26 36.65
CA ASP A 30 24.12 0.99 37.04
C ASP A 30 25.36 0.23 36.54
N SER A 31 26.24 0.90 35.79
CA SER A 31 27.43 0.32 35.23
C SER A 31 28.56 0.29 36.26
N GLY A 32 28.69 -0.86 36.92
CA GLY A 32 29.90 -1.18 37.69
C GLY A 32 31.10 -1.36 36.76
N SER A 33 32.14 -0.60 37.02
CA SER A 33 33.42 -0.65 36.34
C SER A 33 34.15 -1.96 36.60
N ASP A 34 34.48 -2.76 35.55
CA ASP A 34 35.58 -3.69 35.62
C ASP A 34 36.51 -3.51 34.41
N LYS A 35 37.77 -3.32 34.75
CA LYS A 35 38.88 -3.14 33.80
C LYS A 35 39.39 -4.52 33.36
N ARG A 36 39.44 -4.76 32.07
CA ARG A 36 40.45 -5.51 31.29
C ARG A 36 39.78 -6.27 30.15
N THR A 37 40.02 -5.78 28.99
CA THR A 37 40.50 -6.46 27.75
C THR A 37 40.10 -5.62 26.55
N GLY A 38 41.07 -5.15 25.80
CA GLY A 38 40.91 -4.35 24.62
C GLY A 38 40.26 -5.15 23.50
N LEU A 39 39.04 -4.78 23.17
CA LEU A 39 38.37 -5.06 21.91
C LEU A 39 38.00 -3.72 21.30
N SER A 40 38.71 -3.34 20.24
CA SER A 40 38.39 -2.18 19.45
C SER A 40 36.96 -2.34 18.87
N VAL A 41 36.03 -1.57 19.36
CA VAL A 41 34.74 -1.40 18.72
C VAL A 41 34.98 -0.62 17.43
N GLY A 42 35.04 -1.33 16.32
CA GLY A 42 35.04 -0.72 15.00
C GLY A 42 33.71 0.01 14.83
N VAL A 43 33.79 1.35 14.77
CA VAL A 43 32.68 2.19 14.33
C VAL A 43 32.36 1.74 12.89
N VAL A 44 31.29 1.00 12.74
CA VAL A 44 30.72 0.70 11.42
C VAL A 44 30.15 2.02 10.88
N THR A 45 30.96 2.73 10.13
CA THR A 45 30.47 3.82 9.30
C THR A 45 29.50 3.21 8.29
N PRO A 46 28.27 3.76 8.15
CA PRO A 46 27.35 3.26 7.14
C PRO A 46 28.00 3.43 5.77
N VAL A 47 28.23 2.33 5.08
CA VAL A 47 28.64 2.31 3.68
C VAL A 47 27.58 3.07 2.90
N ARG A 48 27.93 4.26 2.45
CA ARG A 48 27.16 5.11 1.57
C ARG A 48 26.99 4.34 0.25
N SER A 49 25.92 3.54 0.15
CA SER A 49 25.47 3.01 -1.14
C SER A 49 25.07 4.22 -1.99
N LYS A 50 25.86 4.51 -3.01
CA LYS A 50 25.57 5.51 -4.03
C LYS A 50 24.42 4.99 -4.92
N GLY A 51 23.21 4.96 -4.36
CA GLY A 51 21.96 4.91 -5.09
C GLY A 51 21.40 6.33 -5.10
N PHE A 52 21.77 7.11 -6.09
CA PHE A 52 21.35 8.50 -6.24
C PHE A 52 19.87 8.50 -6.65
N TRP A 53 18.96 8.30 -5.70
CA TRP A 53 17.58 8.72 -5.85
C TRP A 53 17.58 10.22 -5.65
N SER A 54 17.18 10.93 -6.70
CA SER A 54 17.03 12.39 -6.61
C SER A 54 16.11 12.69 -5.44
N VAL A 55 16.58 13.52 -4.52
CA VAL A 55 15.79 14.06 -3.39
C VAL A 55 14.46 14.62 -3.92
N VAL A 56 14.46 15.15 -5.15
CA VAL A 56 13.30 15.67 -5.88
C VAL A 56 12.23 14.59 -6.17
N ALA A 57 12.62 13.34 -6.48
CA ALA A 57 11.63 12.27 -6.72
C ALA A 57 10.95 11.84 -5.41
N MET A 58 11.70 11.77 -4.32
CA MET A 58 11.14 11.50 -2.99
C MET A 58 10.24 12.64 -2.51
N GLU A 59 10.61 13.90 -2.79
CA GLU A 59 9.77 15.06 -2.48
C GLU A 59 8.50 15.12 -3.31
N ARG A 60 8.55 14.77 -4.59
CA ARG A 60 7.34 14.69 -5.45
C ARG A 60 6.35 13.63 -4.95
N LEU A 61 6.83 12.43 -4.61
CA LEU A 61 6.00 11.39 -4.01
C LEU A 61 5.38 11.84 -2.69
N GLN A 62 6.13 12.57 -1.89
CA GLN A 62 5.68 13.09 -0.62
C GLN A 62 4.65 14.21 -0.80
N MET A 63 4.84 15.13 -1.75
CA MET A 63 3.88 16.21 -2.05
C MET A 63 2.56 15.68 -2.61
N ALA A 64 2.58 14.65 -3.42
CA ALA A 64 1.36 14.03 -3.94
C ALA A 64 0.47 13.43 -2.82
N CYS A 65 1.10 12.94 -1.74
CA CYS A 65 0.39 12.37 -0.58
C CYS A 65 0.01 13.40 0.49
N VAL A 66 0.59 14.62 0.46
CA VAL A 66 0.51 15.63 1.54
C VAL A 66 -0.18 16.92 1.09
N ASN A 67 -0.75 17.00 -0.12
CA ASN A 67 -1.44 18.21 -0.56
C ASN A 67 -2.62 18.52 0.37
N GLU A 68 -2.31 19.22 1.46
CA GLU A 68 -3.25 19.87 2.36
C GLU A 68 -3.85 21.09 1.65
N LYS A 69 -4.91 20.89 0.87
CA LYS A 69 -5.93 21.92 0.81
C LYS A 69 -6.70 21.80 2.13
N VAL A 70 -6.34 22.65 3.07
CA VAL A 70 -7.14 22.95 4.27
C VAL A 70 -8.50 23.40 3.75
N TYR A 71 -9.50 22.53 3.81
CA TYR A 71 -10.88 22.96 3.64
C TYR A 71 -11.27 23.74 4.87
N ASN A 72 -11.25 25.06 4.78
CA ASN A 72 -11.90 25.94 5.72
C ASN A 72 -13.40 25.60 5.71
N VAL A 73 -13.88 25.10 6.83
CA VAL A 73 -15.30 24.96 7.12
C VAL A 73 -15.87 26.37 7.37
N GLY A 74 -16.33 27.00 6.31
CA GLY A 74 -16.93 28.32 6.39
C GLY A 74 -17.35 28.80 5.02
N ASP A 75 -18.23 28.07 4.33
CA ASP A 75 -19.17 28.65 3.39
C ASP A 75 -20.28 27.63 3.05
N LEU A 76 -21.36 27.65 3.80
CA LEU A 76 -22.62 27.05 3.43
C LEU A 76 -23.42 28.09 2.63
N GLY A 77 -22.98 28.34 1.38
CA GLY A 77 -23.76 29.07 0.39
C GLY A 77 -24.70 28.10 -0.31
N LYS A 78 -25.99 28.35 -0.12
CA LYS A 78 -27.08 27.78 -0.93
C LYS A 78 -26.90 28.22 -2.37
N ASP A 79 -26.78 27.28 -3.31
CA ASP A 79 -27.37 27.42 -4.63
C ASP A 79 -27.48 26.03 -5.27
N GLY A 80 -28.74 25.72 -5.60
CA GLY A 80 -29.11 24.49 -6.27
C GLY A 80 -28.80 24.57 -7.77
N SER A 81 -28.07 23.63 -8.27
CA SER A 81 -28.14 23.20 -9.67
C SER A 81 -27.78 21.72 -9.74
N ASP A 82 -28.79 20.96 -10.19
CA ASP A 82 -28.72 19.51 -10.41
C ASP A 82 -27.60 19.13 -11.36
N LEU A 83 -26.51 18.59 -10.82
CA LEU A 83 -25.58 17.77 -11.58
C LEU A 83 -25.81 16.32 -11.18
N VAL A 84 -26.50 15.59 -12.05
CA VAL A 84 -26.65 14.14 -11.96
C VAL A 84 -25.27 13.52 -12.20
N GLU A 85 -24.49 13.33 -11.13
CA GLU A 85 -23.35 12.43 -11.17
C GLU A 85 -23.90 11.01 -11.29
N LYS A 86 -23.57 10.34 -12.39
CA LYS A 86 -23.77 8.89 -12.53
C LYS A 86 -22.90 8.19 -11.52
N SER A 87 -23.46 7.97 -10.31
CA SER A 87 -22.88 7.07 -9.32
C SER A 87 -22.91 5.66 -9.89
N THR A 88 -21.74 5.05 -10.03
CA THR A 88 -21.56 3.63 -10.42
C THR A 88 -22.01 2.64 -9.34
N ASN A 89 -22.55 3.11 -8.23
CA ASN A 89 -23.15 2.31 -7.18
C ASN A 89 -24.65 2.25 -7.41
N GLY A 90 -25.20 1.04 -7.62
CA GLY A 90 -26.58 0.76 -8.00
C GLY A 90 -27.66 1.27 -7.02
N HIS A 91 -27.68 2.58 -6.79
CA HIS A 91 -28.73 3.27 -6.04
C HIS A 91 -29.66 4.01 -7.00
N VAL A 92 -30.92 3.66 -7.01
CA VAL A 92 -31.97 4.38 -7.71
C VAL A 92 -32.86 5.05 -6.66
N THR A 93 -33.03 6.36 -6.77
CA THR A 93 -33.91 7.12 -5.88
C THR A 93 -35.31 7.14 -6.45
N VAL A 94 -36.23 6.51 -5.78
CA VAL A 94 -37.70 6.59 -6.09
C VAL A 94 -38.39 7.20 -4.89
N SER A 95 -39.08 8.32 -5.11
CA SER A 95 -39.93 9.01 -4.10
C SER A 95 -39.23 9.27 -2.76
N GLY A 96 -37.98 9.81 -2.79
CA GLY A 96 -37.27 10.19 -1.57
C GLY A 96 -36.72 9.06 -0.70
N ARG A 97 -36.81 7.80 -1.15
CA ARG A 97 -36.18 6.64 -0.51
C ARG A 97 -35.14 6.04 -1.45
N THR A 98 -33.91 5.97 -0.99
CA THR A 98 -32.84 5.25 -1.69
C THR A 98 -33.08 3.75 -1.55
N VAL A 99 -33.42 3.07 -2.62
CA VAL A 99 -33.57 1.60 -2.65
C VAL A 99 -32.28 1.00 -3.16
N SER A 100 -31.60 0.24 -2.31
CA SER A 100 -30.45 -0.54 -2.72
C SER A 100 -30.90 -1.70 -3.62
N GLN A 101 -30.41 -1.74 -4.86
CA GLN A 101 -30.73 -2.82 -5.79
C GLN A 101 -29.71 -3.96 -5.64
N LEU A 102 -30.20 -5.17 -5.78
CA LEU A 102 -29.34 -6.36 -5.90
C LEU A 102 -28.55 -6.26 -7.20
N ALA A 103 -27.25 -6.51 -7.11
CA ALA A 103 -26.34 -6.51 -8.24
C ALA A 103 -25.78 -7.90 -8.53
N THR A 104 -25.33 -8.10 -9.78
CA THR A 104 -24.53 -9.25 -10.17
C THR A 104 -23.18 -8.76 -10.65
N ILE A 105 -22.11 -9.22 -10.00
CA ILE A 105 -20.73 -8.84 -10.34
C ILE A 105 -19.90 -10.10 -10.51
N GLY A 106 -19.42 -10.35 -11.72
CA GLY A 106 -18.74 -11.60 -12.08
C GLY A 106 -19.65 -12.79 -11.84
N ASN A 107 -19.22 -13.76 -11.05
CA ASN A 107 -19.99 -14.95 -10.69
C ASN A 107 -20.87 -14.75 -9.45
N SER A 108 -20.79 -13.60 -8.79
CA SER A 108 -21.58 -13.29 -7.61
C SER A 108 -22.92 -12.69 -8.01
N THR A 109 -24.01 -13.35 -7.61
CA THR A 109 -25.39 -12.89 -7.80
C THR A 109 -25.99 -12.46 -6.47
N ASN A 110 -27.03 -11.64 -6.51
CA ASN A 110 -27.79 -11.23 -5.32
C ASN A 110 -26.94 -10.51 -4.26
N ILE A 111 -25.90 -9.79 -4.65
CA ILE A 111 -25.10 -8.96 -3.76
C ILE A 111 -25.68 -7.54 -3.68
N MET A 112 -25.56 -6.93 -2.51
CA MET A 112 -25.98 -5.56 -2.26
C MET A 112 -24.85 -4.78 -1.59
N TRP A 113 -24.58 -3.58 -2.09
CA TRP A 113 -23.60 -2.70 -1.45
C TRP A 113 -24.18 -2.12 -0.16
N HIS A 114 -23.46 -2.28 0.95
CA HIS A 114 -23.84 -1.69 2.22
C HIS A 114 -23.04 -0.39 2.47
N GLY A 115 -23.75 0.73 2.53
CA GLY A 115 -23.15 2.00 2.93
C GLY A 115 -22.81 2.02 4.42
N CYS A 116 -21.75 2.73 4.79
CA CYS A 116 -21.36 2.97 6.17
C CYS A 116 -21.33 4.48 6.45
N PRO A 117 -21.85 4.96 7.60
CA PRO A 117 -21.75 6.37 7.96
C PRO A 117 -20.30 6.87 8.10
N VAL A 118 -19.37 5.97 8.42
CA VAL A 118 -17.93 6.28 8.44
C VAL A 118 -17.38 5.99 7.05
N ASP A 119 -17.37 6.99 6.19
CA ASP A 119 -16.88 6.92 4.84
C ASP A 119 -15.37 7.17 4.71
N LYS A 120 -14.86 7.23 3.49
CA LYS A 120 -13.45 7.51 3.18
C LYS A 120 -13.01 8.87 3.73
N VAL A 121 -13.87 9.88 3.65
CA VAL A 121 -13.55 11.25 4.08
C VAL A 121 -13.37 11.30 5.59
N GLU A 122 -14.27 10.64 6.34
CA GLU A 122 -14.18 10.58 7.80
C GLU A 122 -12.90 9.82 8.26
N ARG A 123 -12.55 8.72 7.59
CA ARG A 123 -11.32 7.99 7.88
C ARG A 123 -10.07 8.84 7.61
N GLN A 124 -10.06 9.60 6.50
CA GLN A 124 -8.95 10.51 6.16
C GLN A 124 -8.82 11.66 7.16
N LYS A 125 -9.94 12.24 7.62
CA LYS A 125 -9.94 13.25 8.69
C LYS A 125 -9.34 12.68 9.98
N LEU A 126 -9.76 11.47 10.39
CA LEU A 126 -9.24 10.80 11.58
C LEU A 126 -7.72 10.57 11.50
N LEU A 127 -7.24 10.10 10.36
CA LEU A 127 -5.83 9.79 10.13
C LEU A 127 -5.00 11.04 9.77
N LYS A 128 -5.63 12.18 9.52
CA LYS A 128 -4.99 13.43 9.05
C LYS A 128 -4.07 13.18 7.84
N GLN A 129 -4.55 12.34 6.90
CA GLN A 129 -3.84 12.01 5.67
C GLN A 129 -4.81 11.58 4.57
N LYS A 130 -4.41 11.78 3.31
CA LYS A 130 -5.14 11.29 2.14
C LYS A 130 -4.73 9.84 1.85
N GLY A 131 -5.69 8.93 1.78
CA GLY A 131 -5.46 7.56 1.33
C GLY A 131 -5.21 7.52 -0.17
N CYS A 132 -4.12 6.85 -0.58
CA CYS A 132 -3.72 6.70 -1.97
C CYS A 132 -2.95 5.40 -2.20
N VAL A 133 -2.76 5.04 -3.47
CA VAL A 133 -1.94 3.90 -3.89
C VAL A 133 -0.68 4.43 -4.55
N ILE A 134 0.48 4.01 -4.08
CA ILE A 134 1.78 4.22 -4.71
C ILE A 134 2.21 2.89 -5.30
N TRP A 135 2.19 2.79 -6.63
CA TRP A 135 2.46 1.55 -7.36
C TRP A 135 3.87 1.56 -7.94
N ILE A 136 4.78 0.82 -7.31
CA ILE A 136 6.17 0.74 -7.74
C ILE A 136 6.34 -0.47 -8.65
N THR A 137 6.66 -0.22 -9.93
CA THR A 137 6.86 -1.22 -10.96
C THR A 137 8.30 -1.23 -11.48
N GLY A 138 8.73 -2.33 -12.10
CA GLY A 138 10.07 -2.48 -12.68
C GLY A 138 10.60 -3.91 -12.57
N LEU A 139 11.74 -4.19 -13.19
CA LEU A 139 12.37 -5.51 -13.27
C LEU A 139 12.73 -6.09 -11.88
N SER A 140 12.92 -7.40 -11.81
CA SER A 140 13.53 -8.04 -10.65
C SER A 140 14.93 -7.42 -10.41
N GLY A 141 15.34 -7.22 -9.15
CA GLY A 141 16.64 -6.60 -8.85
C GLY A 141 16.71 -5.08 -9.10
N SER A 142 15.66 -4.42 -9.58
CA SER A 142 15.66 -2.94 -9.79
C SER A 142 15.67 -2.12 -8.49
N GLY A 143 15.36 -2.74 -7.34
CA GLY A 143 15.39 -2.06 -6.04
C GLY A 143 14.03 -1.62 -5.51
N LYS A 144 12.92 -2.08 -6.09
CA LYS A 144 11.54 -1.72 -5.69
C LYS A 144 11.29 -1.84 -4.19
N SER A 145 11.56 -3.01 -3.60
CA SER A 145 11.33 -3.26 -2.17
C SER A 145 12.16 -2.34 -1.28
N SER A 146 13.42 -2.02 -1.70
CA SER A 146 14.27 -1.08 -0.97
C SER A 146 13.70 0.34 -0.98
N VAL A 147 13.17 0.78 -2.13
CA VAL A 147 12.50 2.08 -2.26
C VAL A 147 11.20 2.11 -1.47
N ALA A 148 10.39 1.05 -1.55
CA ALA A 148 9.17 0.92 -0.77
C ALA A 148 9.44 1.05 0.74
N CYS A 149 10.46 0.36 1.26
CA CYS A 149 10.86 0.44 2.67
C CYS A 149 11.35 1.85 3.05
N ALA A 150 12.21 2.46 2.23
CA ALA A 150 12.71 3.81 2.49
C ALA A 150 11.59 4.85 2.47
N LEU A 151 10.66 4.74 1.53
CA LEU A 151 9.48 5.60 1.43
C LEU A 151 8.58 5.45 2.66
N SER A 152 8.28 4.20 3.05
CA SER A 152 7.46 3.91 4.23
C SER A 152 8.09 4.48 5.51
N GLN A 153 9.41 4.33 5.68
CA GLN A 153 10.15 4.91 6.81
C GLN A 153 10.08 6.44 6.81
N SER A 154 10.23 7.07 5.65
CA SER A 154 10.12 8.53 5.50
C SER A 154 8.70 9.04 5.80
N LEU A 155 7.66 8.32 5.38
CA LEU A 155 6.27 8.63 5.71
C LEU A 155 6.01 8.48 7.22
N TYR A 156 6.50 7.40 7.82
CA TYR A 156 6.39 7.16 9.26
C TYR A 156 7.03 8.28 10.08
N SER A 157 8.23 8.73 9.72
CA SER A 157 8.91 9.83 10.42
C SER A 157 8.15 11.16 10.35
N ARG A 158 7.19 11.29 9.42
CA ARG A 158 6.28 12.43 9.27
C ARG A 158 4.90 12.19 9.87
N GLY A 159 4.73 11.12 10.65
CA GLY A 159 3.46 10.76 11.26
C GLY A 159 2.39 10.26 10.28
N LYS A 160 2.80 9.77 9.10
CA LYS A 160 1.88 9.21 8.10
C LYS A 160 1.88 7.69 8.15
N LEU A 161 0.70 7.10 8.17
CA LEU A 161 0.51 5.66 8.20
C LEU A 161 0.53 5.09 6.77
N SER A 162 1.50 4.22 6.48
CA SER A 162 1.60 3.52 5.21
C SER A 162 1.69 2.01 5.42
N TYR A 163 1.31 1.25 4.39
CA TYR A 163 1.46 -0.20 4.37
C TYR A 163 2.06 -0.67 3.05
N ILE A 164 3.03 -1.59 3.11
CA ILE A 164 3.70 -2.13 1.93
C ILE A 164 3.07 -3.47 1.54
N LEU A 165 2.59 -3.56 0.30
CA LEU A 165 2.22 -4.80 -0.37
C LEU A 165 3.37 -5.20 -1.30
N ASP A 166 4.32 -5.97 -0.79
CA ASP A 166 5.44 -6.49 -1.58
C ASP A 166 5.05 -7.79 -2.28
N GLY A 167 5.44 -7.94 -3.56
CA GLY A 167 5.06 -9.06 -4.40
C GLY A 167 5.47 -10.42 -3.86
N ASP A 168 6.61 -10.51 -3.16
CA ASP A 168 7.03 -11.76 -2.52
C ASP A 168 6.23 -12.00 -1.23
N ASN A 169 6.05 -10.96 -0.41
CA ASN A 169 5.36 -11.07 0.87
C ASN A 169 3.89 -11.51 0.71
N VAL A 170 3.17 -10.97 -0.26
CA VAL A 170 1.76 -11.36 -0.49
C VAL A 170 1.62 -12.82 -0.93
N ARG A 171 2.67 -13.40 -1.52
CA ARG A 171 2.69 -14.81 -1.91
C ARG A 171 2.89 -15.78 -0.75
N HIS A 172 3.27 -15.31 0.44
CA HIS A 172 3.29 -16.13 1.65
C HIS A 172 1.89 -16.33 2.26
N GLY A 173 0.92 -15.50 1.91
CA GLY A 173 -0.44 -15.53 2.45
C GLY A 173 -1.50 -15.36 1.38
N LEU A 174 -1.87 -14.12 1.07
CA LEU A 174 -2.98 -13.76 0.19
C LEU A 174 -2.95 -14.48 -1.17
N ASN A 175 -1.77 -14.63 -1.77
CA ASN A 175 -1.56 -15.17 -3.11
C ASN A 175 -0.71 -16.46 -3.11
N ARG A 176 -0.75 -17.23 -2.01
CA ARG A 176 0.01 -18.48 -1.87
C ARG A 176 -0.43 -19.58 -2.85
N ASP A 177 -1.65 -19.48 -3.35
CA ASP A 177 -2.26 -20.38 -4.32
C ASP A 177 -1.82 -20.11 -5.76
N LEU A 178 -1.17 -18.96 -6.01
CA LEU A 178 -0.77 -18.53 -7.35
C LEU A 178 0.69 -18.91 -7.65
N SER A 179 0.90 -19.46 -8.84
CA SER A 179 2.22 -19.75 -9.41
C SER A 179 2.81 -18.53 -10.12
N PHE A 180 3.84 -18.76 -10.95
CA PHE A 180 4.44 -17.72 -11.81
C PHE A 180 4.02 -17.83 -13.28
N LYS A 181 3.01 -18.63 -13.61
CA LYS A 181 2.38 -18.65 -14.94
C LYS A 181 1.77 -17.28 -15.25
N ALA A 182 1.59 -16.97 -16.53
CA ALA A 182 1.10 -15.67 -16.97
C ALA A 182 -0.25 -15.29 -16.33
N GLU A 183 -1.19 -16.25 -16.30
CA GLU A 183 -2.53 -16.08 -15.72
C GLU A 183 -2.45 -15.78 -14.22
N ASP A 184 -1.63 -16.55 -13.50
CA ASP A 184 -1.44 -16.39 -12.05
C ASP A 184 -0.74 -15.06 -11.71
N ARG A 185 0.15 -14.59 -12.58
CA ARG A 185 0.77 -13.27 -12.42
C ARG A 185 -0.24 -12.14 -12.60
N ALA A 186 -1.11 -12.24 -13.61
CA ALA A 186 -2.19 -11.27 -13.82
C ALA A 186 -3.16 -11.27 -12.62
N GLU A 187 -3.58 -12.44 -12.14
CA GLU A 187 -4.44 -12.56 -10.96
C GLU A 187 -3.76 -12.04 -9.68
N ASN A 188 -2.45 -12.27 -9.52
CA ASN A 188 -1.68 -11.68 -8.41
C ASN A 188 -1.76 -10.15 -8.43
N ILE A 189 -1.61 -9.52 -9.59
CA ILE A 189 -1.69 -8.06 -9.74
C ILE A 189 -3.11 -7.60 -9.43
N ARG A 190 -4.13 -8.25 -9.97
CA ARG A 190 -5.53 -7.94 -9.72
C ARG A 190 -5.86 -7.98 -8.22
N ARG A 191 -5.49 -9.06 -7.51
CA ARG A 191 -5.74 -9.17 -6.05
C ARG A 191 -5.03 -8.09 -5.27
N VAL A 192 -3.79 -7.79 -5.60
CA VAL A 192 -3.04 -6.70 -4.93
C VAL A 192 -3.68 -5.35 -5.21
N GLY A 193 -4.18 -5.10 -6.43
CA GLY A 193 -4.91 -3.89 -6.78
C GLY A 193 -6.17 -3.69 -5.93
N GLU A 194 -6.98 -4.74 -5.77
CA GLU A 194 -8.18 -4.69 -4.92
C GLU A 194 -7.84 -4.42 -3.45
N VAL A 195 -6.82 -5.08 -2.91
CA VAL A 195 -6.38 -4.84 -1.52
C VAL A 195 -5.82 -3.42 -1.36
N ALA A 196 -5.06 -2.93 -2.34
CA ALA A 196 -4.53 -1.57 -2.32
C ALA A 196 -5.66 -0.51 -2.31
N LYS A 197 -6.73 -0.75 -3.09
CA LYS A 197 -7.95 0.06 -3.07
C LYS A 197 -8.58 0.10 -1.66
N LEU A 198 -8.72 -1.06 -1.01
CA LEU A 198 -9.29 -1.13 0.35
C LEU A 198 -8.44 -0.33 1.36
N PHE A 199 -7.11 -0.43 1.28
CA PHE A 199 -6.22 0.38 2.13
C PHE A 199 -6.35 1.88 1.84
N ALA A 200 -6.40 2.28 0.56
CA ALA A 200 -6.61 3.67 0.20
C ALA A 200 -7.98 4.21 0.66
N ASP A 201 -9.03 3.37 0.60
CA ASP A 201 -10.36 3.71 1.12
C ASP A 201 -10.35 3.82 2.66
N ALA A 202 -9.58 2.99 3.34
CA ALA A 202 -9.35 3.11 4.78
C ALA A 202 -8.55 4.36 5.19
N GLY A 203 -8.07 5.16 4.23
CA GLY A 203 -7.28 6.36 4.48
C GLY A 203 -5.78 6.13 4.61
N LEU A 204 -5.28 4.91 4.29
CA LEU A 204 -3.86 4.58 4.35
C LEU A 204 -3.16 4.91 3.02
N ILE A 205 -1.85 5.15 3.12
CA ILE A 205 -0.97 5.22 1.95
C ILE A 205 -0.49 3.79 1.67
N CYS A 206 -1.04 3.17 0.63
CA CYS A 206 -0.68 1.82 0.23
C CYS A 206 0.49 1.85 -0.75
N ILE A 207 1.60 1.21 -0.44
CA ILE A 207 2.77 1.11 -1.30
C ILE A 207 2.81 -0.30 -1.89
N ALA A 208 2.39 -0.47 -3.14
CA ALA A 208 2.45 -1.74 -3.85
C ALA A 208 3.79 -1.86 -4.59
N SER A 209 4.57 -2.90 -4.30
CA SER A 209 5.91 -3.14 -4.84
C SER A 209 5.95 -4.46 -5.60
N LEU A 210 5.72 -4.41 -6.92
CA LEU A 210 5.61 -5.58 -7.79
C LEU A 210 6.34 -5.37 -9.12
N ILE A 211 6.72 -6.45 -9.81
CA ILE A 211 7.21 -6.36 -11.19
C ILE A 211 6.12 -5.78 -12.09
N SER A 212 4.89 -6.31 -12.02
CA SER A 212 3.71 -5.90 -12.81
C SER A 212 4.06 -5.53 -14.26
N PRO A 213 4.46 -6.54 -15.09
CA PRO A 213 5.15 -6.27 -16.34
C PRO A 213 4.27 -5.69 -17.44
N TYR A 214 2.95 -5.91 -17.40
CA TYR A 214 2.03 -5.48 -18.46
C TYR A 214 1.28 -4.21 -18.08
N ARG A 215 1.25 -3.26 -19.01
CA ARG A 215 0.53 -1.98 -18.82
C ARG A 215 -0.94 -2.19 -18.52
N ARG A 216 -1.62 -3.06 -19.29
CA ARG A 216 -3.04 -3.36 -19.11
C ARG A 216 -3.40 -3.72 -17.66
N ASP A 217 -2.53 -4.48 -16.98
CA ASP A 217 -2.80 -4.95 -15.62
C ASP A 217 -2.60 -3.80 -14.61
N ARG A 218 -1.63 -2.91 -14.84
CA ARG A 218 -1.41 -1.70 -14.04
C ARG A 218 -2.53 -0.68 -14.25
N ASP A 219 -2.94 -0.48 -15.52
CA ASP A 219 -4.05 0.42 -15.87
C ASP A 219 -5.38 -0.05 -15.27
N ALA A 220 -5.61 -1.37 -15.23
CA ALA A 220 -6.76 -1.96 -14.55
C ALA A 220 -6.73 -1.65 -13.04
N CYS A 221 -5.58 -1.72 -12.38
CA CYS A 221 -5.43 -1.34 -10.98
C CYS A 221 -5.62 0.16 -10.76
N ARG A 222 -5.12 1.00 -11.67
CA ARG A 222 -5.33 2.46 -11.65
C ARG A 222 -6.81 2.81 -11.71
N ALA A 223 -7.58 2.12 -12.54
CA ALA A 223 -9.02 2.33 -12.71
C ALA A 223 -9.85 1.97 -11.46
N LEU A 224 -9.29 1.24 -10.49
CA LEU A 224 -9.99 0.87 -9.25
C LEU A 224 -10.14 2.04 -8.27
N VAL A 225 -9.35 3.09 -8.40
CA VAL A 225 -9.32 4.22 -7.46
C VAL A 225 -9.59 5.53 -8.18
N PRO A 226 -10.10 6.56 -7.48
CA PRO A 226 -10.35 7.86 -8.07
C PRO A 226 -9.10 8.49 -8.68
N GLU A 227 -9.29 9.34 -9.68
CA GLU A 227 -8.22 10.13 -10.29
C GLU A 227 -7.39 10.87 -9.24
N GLY A 228 -6.07 10.92 -9.43
CA GLY A 228 -5.12 11.51 -8.48
C GLY A 228 -4.95 10.74 -7.16
N SER A 229 -5.52 9.52 -7.06
CA SER A 229 -5.29 8.62 -5.92
C SER A 229 -4.41 7.40 -6.26
N PHE A 230 -3.94 7.30 -7.52
CA PHE A 230 -2.97 6.30 -7.97
C PHE A 230 -1.72 7.01 -8.46
N ILE A 231 -0.56 6.64 -7.94
CA ILE A 231 0.74 7.21 -8.30
C ILE A 231 1.61 6.06 -8.76
N GLU A 232 1.89 6.00 -10.06
CA GLU A 232 2.77 4.98 -10.63
C GLU A 232 4.22 5.46 -10.58
N VAL A 233 5.10 4.59 -10.05
CA VAL A 233 6.54 4.83 -9.92
C VAL A 233 7.28 3.80 -10.74
N PHE A 234 8.00 4.23 -11.76
CA PHE A 234 8.77 3.34 -12.61
C PHE A 234 10.23 3.28 -12.18
N MET A 235 10.67 2.07 -11.85
CA MET A 235 12.07 1.78 -11.56
C MET A 235 12.82 1.55 -12.87
N ASP A 236 13.18 2.63 -13.56
CA ASP A 236 13.91 2.59 -14.84
C ASP A 236 15.38 2.20 -14.62
N VAL A 237 15.58 0.91 -14.36
CA VAL A 237 16.92 0.33 -14.19
C VAL A 237 17.21 -0.63 -15.35
N PRO A 238 18.28 -0.43 -16.11
CA PRO A 238 18.65 -1.31 -17.22
C PRO A 238 18.74 -2.78 -16.80
N LEU A 239 18.29 -3.68 -17.68
CA LEU A 239 18.30 -5.13 -17.44
C LEU A 239 19.68 -5.64 -17.00
N GLN A 240 20.76 -5.18 -17.66
CA GLN A 240 22.12 -5.56 -17.34
C GLN A 240 22.51 -5.23 -15.90
N VAL A 241 22.05 -4.10 -15.39
CA VAL A 241 22.28 -3.69 -14.00
C VAL A 241 21.47 -4.55 -13.03
N CYS A 242 20.22 -4.87 -13.37
CA CYS A 242 19.39 -5.78 -12.59
C CYS A 242 19.99 -7.19 -12.52
N GLU A 243 20.46 -7.68 -13.68
CA GLU A 243 21.11 -9.00 -13.81
C GLU A 243 22.46 -9.05 -13.07
N ALA A 244 23.27 -8.00 -13.13
CA ALA A 244 24.51 -7.91 -12.37
C ALA A 244 24.29 -7.87 -10.84
N ARG A 245 23.19 -7.29 -10.38
CA ARG A 245 22.81 -7.28 -8.96
C ARG A 245 22.32 -8.65 -8.48
N ASP A 246 21.45 -9.26 -9.23
CA ASP A 246 20.77 -10.56 -9.01
C ASP A 246 20.72 -11.05 -7.55
N PRO A 247 20.13 -10.27 -6.62
CA PRO A 247 20.23 -10.54 -5.18
C PRO A 247 19.59 -11.87 -4.75
N LYS A 248 18.73 -12.44 -5.61
CA LYS A 248 18.03 -13.71 -5.37
C LYS A 248 18.58 -14.85 -6.23
N GLY A 249 19.55 -14.61 -7.11
CA GLY A 249 20.08 -15.58 -8.05
C GLY A 249 19.11 -16.00 -9.16
N LEU A 250 18.00 -15.26 -9.35
CA LEU A 250 16.93 -15.62 -10.29
C LEU A 250 17.34 -15.45 -11.74
N TYR A 251 18.13 -14.43 -12.07
CA TYR A 251 18.66 -14.23 -13.43
C TYR A 251 19.60 -15.38 -13.83
N LYS A 252 20.47 -15.80 -12.92
CA LYS A 252 21.33 -16.96 -13.11
C LYS A 252 20.52 -18.22 -13.42
N LEU A 253 19.44 -18.46 -12.68
CA LEU A 253 18.55 -19.60 -12.89
C LEU A 253 17.79 -19.50 -14.22
N ALA A 254 17.30 -18.31 -14.58
CA ALA A 254 16.62 -18.07 -15.84
C ALA A 254 17.56 -18.29 -17.05
N ARG A 255 18.76 -17.72 -17.02
CA ARG A 255 19.80 -17.95 -18.07
C ARG A 255 20.20 -19.41 -18.20
N ALA A 256 20.22 -20.15 -17.11
CA ALA A 256 20.49 -21.60 -17.10
C ALA A 256 19.28 -22.45 -17.54
N GLY A 257 18.15 -21.85 -17.95
CA GLY A 257 16.93 -22.54 -18.35
C GLY A 257 16.16 -23.24 -17.21
N LYS A 258 16.55 -22.99 -15.94
CA LYS A 258 15.91 -23.61 -14.76
C LYS A 258 14.61 -22.91 -14.35
N ILE A 259 14.41 -21.68 -14.78
CA ILE A 259 13.16 -20.90 -14.59
C ILE A 259 12.67 -20.48 -15.97
N GLN A 260 11.42 -20.79 -16.29
CA GLN A 260 10.74 -20.36 -17.51
C GLN A 260 9.86 -19.13 -17.21
N GLY A 261 9.54 -18.36 -18.26
CA GLY A 261 8.64 -17.22 -18.16
C GLY A 261 9.18 -16.09 -17.25
N PHE A 262 10.52 -15.90 -17.18
CA PHE A 262 11.11 -14.87 -16.35
C PHE A 262 11.10 -13.51 -17.06
N THR A 263 10.48 -12.50 -16.43
CA THR A 263 10.36 -11.15 -17.00
C THR A 263 11.74 -10.51 -17.25
N GLY A 264 11.93 -10.01 -18.45
CA GLY A 264 13.17 -9.42 -18.91
C GLY A 264 14.15 -10.39 -19.57
N ILE A 265 13.90 -11.71 -19.46
CA ILE A 265 14.69 -12.75 -20.15
C ILE A 265 13.82 -13.49 -21.19
N HIS A 266 12.71 -14.11 -20.76
CA HIS A 266 11.80 -14.87 -21.60
C HIS A 266 10.55 -14.06 -21.93
N ASP A 267 10.01 -13.34 -20.94
CA ASP A 267 8.82 -12.53 -21.08
C ASP A 267 9.16 -11.05 -21.11
N PRO A 268 8.43 -10.24 -21.89
CA PRO A 268 8.66 -8.81 -21.98
C PRO A 268 8.28 -8.10 -20.68
N TYR A 269 8.87 -6.93 -20.48
CA TYR A 269 8.43 -5.91 -19.56
C TYR A 269 7.99 -4.69 -20.37
N GLU A 270 6.79 -4.20 -20.15
CA GLU A 270 6.24 -3.02 -20.81
C GLU A 270 6.39 -1.80 -19.89
N PRO A 271 7.36 -0.91 -20.17
CA PRO A 271 7.51 0.33 -19.39
C PRO A 271 6.23 1.16 -19.41
N PRO A 272 5.90 1.88 -18.33
CA PRO A 272 4.80 2.84 -18.34
C PRO A 272 5.00 3.90 -19.43
N LEU A 273 3.89 4.40 -20.00
CA LEU A 273 3.95 5.50 -20.97
C LEU A 273 3.86 6.87 -20.27
N ASN A 274 3.05 6.95 -19.22
CA ASN A 274 2.74 8.18 -18.50
C ASN A 274 2.69 7.88 -16.99
N CYS A 275 3.86 7.59 -16.37
CA CYS A 275 3.93 7.44 -14.92
C CYS A 275 4.14 8.81 -14.25
N GLU A 276 3.72 8.93 -13.01
CA GLU A 276 3.88 10.15 -12.22
C GLU A 276 5.34 10.36 -11.76
N VAL A 277 6.12 9.26 -11.64
CA VAL A 277 7.52 9.30 -11.19
C VAL A 277 8.36 8.25 -11.89
#